data_40c2f87ce3e4e80074bc646769b87f53
#
_entry.id   40c2f87ce3e4e80074bc646769b87f53
#
_cell.length_a   1.000
_cell.length_b   1.000
_cell.length_c   1.000
_cell.angle_alpha   90.00
_cell.angle_beta   90.00
_cell.angle_gamma   90.00
#
_symmetry.space_group_name_H-M   'P 1'
#
loop_
_entity.id
_entity.type
_entity.pdbx_description
1 polymer ?
#
loop_
_entity_poly.entity_id
_entity_poly.type
_entity_poly.pdbx_seq_one_letter_code
_entity_poly.pdbx_strand_id
1 'polypeptide(L)'
;MMRVVFLLPIAAFLALALWFAAGLGRDPGYIPSMLIDRPAPLFSLPPIAGRDRGFSSEDLKGAVSMVNIFGSWCATCEIEHPVLMEIAREGIAPIYGLNWKDQPGAGAAWLAERGDPFMAIGDDADGRVAVDFGVTGAPETFIIDAEGRVRHKHVGEITREQWRRVLRPMIEDLKKNAPPAD
;
A
#
# COMPACT_ATOMS: atom_id res chain seq x y z
N MET A 1 -17.85 -47.44 29.49
CA MET A 1 -16.84 -47.17 28.43
C MET A 1 -17.45 -46.65 27.10
N MET A 2 -18.60 -47.16 26.66
CA MET A 2 -19.26 -46.79 25.38
C MET A 2 -19.66 -45.29 25.28
N ARG A 3 -20.04 -44.62 26.39
CA ARG A 3 -20.45 -43.19 26.41
C ARG A 3 -19.30 -42.21 26.18
N VAL A 4 -18.06 -42.56 26.51
CA VAL A 4 -16.88 -41.72 26.35
C VAL A 4 -16.47 -41.64 24.86
N VAL A 5 -16.69 -42.73 24.09
CA VAL A 5 -16.36 -42.77 22.66
C VAL A 5 -17.22 -41.79 21.86
N PHE A 6 -18.46 -41.53 22.27
CA PHE A 6 -19.32 -40.53 21.61
C PHE A 6 -18.98 -39.09 21.95
N LEU A 7 -18.22 -38.84 23.01
CA LEU A 7 -17.76 -37.51 23.38
C LEU A 7 -16.48 -37.07 22.61
N LEU A 8 -15.70 -38.05 22.13
CA LEU A 8 -14.47 -37.78 21.37
C LEU A 8 -14.68 -36.93 20.11
N PRO A 9 -15.64 -37.22 19.21
CA PRO A 9 -15.86 -36.37 18.04
C PRO A 9 -16.36 -34.98 18.40
N ILE A 10 -17.14 -34.83 19.47
CA ILE A 10 -17.60 -33.51 19.94
C ILE A 10 -16.43 -32.70 20.48
N ALA A 11 -15.57 -33.32 21.29
CA ALA A 11 -14.37 -32.67 21.83
C ALA A 11 -13.40 -32.27 20.70
N ALA A 12 -13.21 -33.15 19.71
CA ALA A 12 -12.38 -32.84 18.54
C ALA A 12 -12.96 -31.68 17.70
N PHE A 13 -14.28 -31.66 17.50
CA PHE A 13 -14.94 -30.56 16.81
C PHE A 13 -14.80 -29.22 17.56
N LEU A 14 -15.01 -29.22 18.87
CA LEU A 14 -14.86 -28.01 19.68
C LEU A 14 -13.41 -27.51 19.70
N ALA A 15 -12.43 -28.41 19.80
CA ALA A 15 -11.01 -28.06 19.72
C ALA A 15 -10.66 -27.44 18.35
N LEU A 16 -11.17 -28.02 17.27
CA LEU A 16 -10.99 -27.52 15.93
C LEU A 16 -11.66 -26.15 15.73
N ALA A 17 -12.89 -26.00 16.22
CA ALA A 17 -13.63 -24.74 16.16
C ALA A 17 -12.91 -23.60 16.91
N LEU A 18 -12.39 -23.90 18.11
CA LEU A 18 -11.60 -22.95 18.91
C LEU A 18 -10.29 -22.59 18.20
N TRP A 19 -9.64 -23.57 17.57
CA TRP A 19 -8.41 -23.32 16.82
C TRP A 19 -8.64 -22.43 15.59
N PHE A 20 -9.72 -22.66 14.84
CA PHE A 20 -10.13 -21.78 13.74
C PHE A 20 -10.53 -20.38 14.23
N ALA A 21 -11.30 -20.29 15.33
CA ALA A 21 -11.68 -19.01 15.91
C ALA A 21 -10.46 -18.18 16.35
N ALA A 22 -9.45 -18.82 16.93
CA ALA A 22 -8.18 -18.16 17.26
C ALA A 22 -7.38 -17.76 16.01
N GLY A 23 -7.54 -18.49 14.90
CA GLY A 23 -6.92 -18.17 13.61
C GLY A 23 -7.54 -16.97 12.88
N LEU A 24 -8.85 -16.78 13.04
CA LEU A 24 -9.61 -15.68 12.42
C LEU A 24 -9.22 -14.28 12.93
N GLY A 25 -8.58 -14.20 14.10
CA GLY A 25 -8.06 -12.92 14.63
C GLY A 25 -6.71 -12.50 14.05
N ARG A 26 -6.11 -13.27 13.13
CA ARG A 26 -4.89 -12.89 12.43
C ARG A 26 -5.26 -12.08 11.20
N ASP A 27 -4.61 -10.94 11.03
CA ASP A 27 -4.82 -10.10 9.85
C ASP A 27 -4.39 -10.87 8.57
N PRO A 28 -5.33 -11.26 7.68
CA PRO A 28 -5.00 -11.97 6.44
C PRO A 28 -4.29 -11.06 5.43
N GLY A 29 -4.29 -9.75 5.64
CA GLY A 29 -3.63 -8.76 4.77
C GLY A 29 -2.13 -8.66 4.98
N TYR A 30 -1.57 -9.33 6.01
CA TYR A 30 -0.12 -9.33 6.20
C TYR A 30 0.54 -10.32 5.22
N ILE A 31 0.77 -9.88 4.00
CA ILE A 31 1.64 -10.57 3.03
C ILE A 31 3.05 -9.97 3.20
N PRO A 32 4.02 -10.74 3.76
CA PRO A 32 5.37 -10.24 3.91
C PRO A 32 5.94 -9.91 2.53
N SER A 33 6.24 -8.64 2.28
CA SER A 33 6.93 -8.25 1.05
C SER A 33 8.38 -8.69 1.13
N MET A 34 8.88 -9.33 0.07
CA MET A 34 10.29 -9.69 -0.08
C MET A 34 11.20 -8.45 -0.19
N LEU A 35 10.60 -7.27 -0.34
CA LEU A 35 11.32 -6.00 -0.48
C LEU A 35 11.55 -5.28 0.86
N ILE A 36 10.99 -5.75 1.97
CA ILE A 36 11.21 -5.11 3.28
C ILE A 36 12.72 -5.01 3.56
N ASP A 37 13.15 -3.79 3.93
CA ASP A 37 14.54 -3.40 4.17
C ASP A 37 15.48 -3.50 2.93
N ARG A 38 14.89 -3.64 1.73
CA ARG A 38 15.63 -3.62 0.46
C ARG A 38 15.37 -2.33 -0.30
N PRO A 39 16.30 -1.92 -1.18
CA PRO A 39 16.05 -0.81 -2.10
C PRO A 39 14.78 -1.06 -2.91
N ALA A 40 14.00 0.01 -3.14
CA ALA A 40 12.90 -0.03 -4.09
C ALA A 40 13.41 -0.42 -5.48
N PRO A 41 12.61 -1.12 -6.29
CA PRO A 41 12.98 -1.43 -7.66
C PRO A 41 13.39 -0.19 -8.46
N LEU A 42 14.31 -0.35 -9.40
CA LEU A 42 14.69 0.73 -10.31
C LEU A 42 13.68 0.84 -11.45
N PHE A 43 13.11 2.02 -11.63
CA PHE A 43 12.12 2.27 -12.68
C PHE A 43 12.13 3.74 -13.12
N SER A 44 11.57 3.96 -14.30
CA SER A 44 11.22 5.30 -14.79
C SER A 44 9.95 5.14 -15.63
N LEU A 45 8.85 5.71 -15.17
CA LEU A 45 7.54 5.65 -15.81
C LEU A 45 7.19 6.99 -16.44
N PRO A 46 6.55 6.99 -17.62
CA PRO A 46 6.01 8.20 -18.22
C PRO A 46 4.89 8.78 -17.33
N PRO A 47 4.54 10.06 -17.51
CA PRO A 47 3.40 10.67 -16.84
C PRO A 47 2.07 10.10 -17.36
N ILE A 48 1.04 10.12 -16.53
CA ILE A 48 -0.33 10.01 -17.02
C ILE A 48 -0.73 11.25 -17.82
N ALA A 49 -1.81 11.17 -18.57
CA ALA A 49 -2.31 12.30 -19.37
C ALA A 49 -2.49 13.57 -18.51
N GLY A 50 -2.08 14.73 -19.05
CA GLY A 50 -2.22 16.03 -18.39
C GLY A 50 -1.15 16.35 -17.35
N ARG A 51 -0.13 15.51 -17.17
CA ARG A 51 1.04 15.79 -16.34
C ARG A 51 2.31 15.94 -17.19
N ASP A 52 3.16 16.88 -16.79
CA ASP A 52 4.41 17.18 -17.51
C ASP A 52 5.53 16.20 -17.17
N ARG A 53 5.45 15.57 -16.00
CA ARG A 53 6.50 14.69 -15.50
C ARG A 53 5.92 13.39 -14.94
N GLY A 54 6.61 12.28 -15.25
CA GLY A 54 6.32 10.97 -14.70
C GLY A 54 6.89 10.75 -13.31
N PHE A 55 7.05 9.51 -12.94
CA PHE A 55 7.54 9.08 -11.63
C PHE A 55 8.66 8.05 -11.80
N SER A 56 9.73 8.19 -11.02
CA SER A 56 10.89 7.30 -11.08
C SER A 56 11.40 6.91 -9.69
N SER A 57 12.26 5.90 -9.63
CA SER A 57 12.91 5.48 -8.39
C SER A 57 13.81 6.56 -7.77
N GLU A 58 14.30 7.54 -8.55
CA GLU A 58 15.08 8.67 -8.01
C GLU A 58 14.21 9.60 -7.16
N ASP A 59 12.93 9.71 -7.43
CA ASP A 59 11.98 10.51 -6.64
C ASP A 59 11.77 9.96 -5.22
N LEU A 60 12.17 8.70 -4.99
CA LEU A 60 12.03 8.02 -3.70
C LEU A 60 13.21 8.28 -2.75
N LYS A 61 14.19 9.09 -3.16
CA LYS A 61 15.38 9.41 -2.36
C LYS A 61 15.27 10.77 -1.71
N GLY A 62 15.95 10.95 -0.57
CA GLY A 62 16.04 12.23 0.12
C GLY A 62 14.91 12.52 1.10
N ALA A 63 13.78 11.81 1.04
CA ALA A 63 12.68 11.96 1.98
C ALA A 63 11.90 10.66 2.18
N VAL A 64 11.35 10.49 3.39
CA VAL A 64 10.38 9.41 3.63
C VAL A 64 9.13 9.68 2.80
N SER A 65 8.67 8.70 2.04
CA SER A 65 7.58 8.84 1.08
C SER A 65 6.62 7.65 1.09
N MET A 66 5.48 7.84 0.44
CA MET A 66 4.47 6.81 0.20
C MET A 66 4.36 6.56 -1.30
N VAL A 67 4.31 5.29 -1.72
CA VAL A 67 3.98 4.88 -3.08
C VAL A 67 2.65 4.14 -3.04
N ASN A 68 1.61 4.71 -3.61
CA ASN A 68 0.28 4.12 -3.66
C ASN A 68 -0.01 3.59 -5.06
N ILE A 69 -0.41 2.33 -5.12
CA ILE A 69 -0.79 1.64 -6.36
C ILE A 69 -2.30 1.81 -6.53
N PHE A 70 -2.71 2.41 -7.63
CA PHE A 70 -4.12 2.68 -7.90
C PHE A 70 -4.49 2.47 -9.37
N GLY A 71 -5.78 2.43 -9.65
CA GLY A 71 -6.34 2.43 -10.99
C GLY A 71 -7.79 2.94 -10.98
N SER A 72 -8.23 3.57 -12.06
CA SER A 72 -9.60 4.09 -12.18
C SER A 72 -10.67 2.99 -12.14
N TRP A 73 -10.29 1.77 -12.48
CA TRP A 73 -11.12 0.55 -12.44
C TRP A 73 -11.28 -0.05 -11.04
N CYS A 74 -10.53 0.45 -10.04
CA CYS A 74 -10.42 -0.14 -8.72
C CYS A 74 -11.45 0.47 -7.75
N ALA A 75 -12.53 -0.26 -7.44
CA ALA A 75 -13.57 0.22 -6.54
C ALA A 75 -13.08 0.48 -5.10
N THR A 76 -12.13 -0.32 -4.60
CA THR A 76 -11.55 -0.14 -3.27
C THR A 76 -10.64 1.10 -3.22
N CYS A 77 -9.98 1.44 -4.34
CA CYS A 77 -9.22 2.69 -4.45
C CYS A 77 -10.13 3.93 -4.33
N GLU A 78 -11.36 3.84 -4.81
CA GLU A 78 -12.36 4.91 -4.65
C GLU A 78 -12.75 5.12 -3.18
N ILE A 79 -12.83 4.04 -2.39
CA ILE A 79 -13.10 4.09 -0.95
C ILE A 79 -11.93 4.73 -0.19
N GLU A 80 -10.69 4.38 -0.56
CA GLU A 80 -9.46 4.90 0.05
C GLU A 80 -9.21 6.38 -0.26
N HIS A 81 -9.55 6.83 -1.47
CA HIS A 81 -9.14 8.11 -2.03
C HIS A 81 -9.41 9.33 -1.14
N PRO A 82 -10.57 9.48 -0.47
CA PRO A 82 -10.81 10.58 0.47
C PRO A 82 -9.79 10.61 1.62
N VAL A 83 -9.32 9.45 2.07
CA VAL A 83 -8.30 9.34 3.12
C VAL A 83 -6.93 9.77 2.59
N LEU A 84 -6.54 9.37 1.38
CA LEU A 84 -5.32 9.84 0.72
C LEU A 84 -5.33 11.36 0.55
N MET A 85 -6.47 11.97 0.20
CA MET A 85 -6.63 13.42 0.11
C MET A 85 -6.45 14.12 1.47
N GLU A 86 -6.88 13.49 2.58
CA GLU A 86 -6.63 13.98 3.94
C GLU A 86 -5.12 13.88 4.28
N ILE A 87 -4.49 12.74 4.00
CA ILE A 87 -3.07 12.50 4.23
C ILE A 87 -2.20 13.51 3.45
N ALA A 88 -2.52 13.73 2.18
CA ALA A 88 -1.82 14.70 1.35
C ALA A 88 -1.90 16.14 1.92
N ARG A 89 -3.06 16.54 2.45
CA ARG A 89 -3.24 17.84 3.08
C ARG A 89 -2.48 17.98 4.41
N GLU A 90 -2.29 16.88 5.14
CA GLU A 90 -1.44 16.88 6.35
C GLU A 90 0.03 17.15 6.01
N GLY A 91 0.48 16.84 4.80
CA GLY A 91 1.83 17.13 4.31
C GLY A 91 2.95 16.42 5.08
N ILE A 92 2.65 15.32 5.76
CA ILE A 92 3.63 14.59 6.58
C ILE A 92 4.66 13.89 5.69
N ALA A 93 4.23 13.30 4.58
CA ALA A 93 5.08 12.67 3.59
C ALA A 93 4.49 12.86 2.19
N PRO A 94 5.33 13.00 1.15
CA PRO A 94 4.84 13.01 -0.22
C PRO A 94 4.22 11.65 -0.57
N ILE A 95 3.13 11.70 -1.34
CA ILE A 95 2.47 10.52 -1.90
C ILE A 95 2.76 10.49 -3.39
N TYR A 96 3.32 9.40 -3.87
CA TYR A 96 3.51 9.12 -5.29
C TYR A 96 2.49 8.10 -5.76
N GLY A 97 1.90 8.32 -6.94
CA GLY A 97 0.94 7.42 -7.53
C GLY A 97 1.58 6.51 -8.58
N LEU A 98 1.26 5.23 -8.55
CA LEU A 98 1.54 4.29 -9.62
C LEU A 98 0.21 3.87 -10.23
N ASN A 99 -0.10 4.41 -11.42
CA ASN A 99 -1.34 4.12 -12.13
C ASN A 99 -1.20 2.78 -12.86
N TRP A 100 -1.76 1.74 -12.27
CA TRP A 100 -1.51 0.36 -12.64
C TRP A 100 -2.54 -0.20 -13.60
N LYS A 101 -2.09 -0.63 -14.80
CA LYS A 101 -2.91 -1.32 -15.81
C LYS A 101 -4.23 -0.60 -16.11
N ASP A 102 -4.16 0.72 -16.17
CA ASP A 102 -5.32 1.54 -16.46
C ASP A 102 -5.49 1.77 -17.97
N GLN A 103 -6.68 2.16 -18.38
CA GLN A 103 -6.92 2.57 -19.75
C GLN A 103 -6.29 3.95 -20.00
N PRO A 104 -5.79 4.22 -21.22
CA PRO A 104 -5.19 5.50 -21.53
C PRO A 104 -6.10 6.68 -21.18
N GLY A 105 -5.61 7.59 -20.33
CA GLY A 105 -6.34 8.76 -19.85
C GLY A 105 -7.38 8.53 -18.77
N ALA A 106 -7.76 7.29 -18.45
CA ALA A 106 -8.80 7.02 -17.44
C ALA A 106 -8.36 7.42 -16.03
N GLY A 107 -7.12 7.12 -15.63
CA GLY A 107 -6.57 7.56 -14.34
C GLY A 107 -6.58 9.08 -14.20
N ALA A 108 -6.20 9.82 -15.25
CA ALA A 108 -6.23 11.28 -15.24
C ALA A 108 -7.66 11.84 -15.11
N ALA A 109 -8.62 11.28 -15.85
CA ALA A 109 -10.02 11.68 -15.78
C ALA A 109 -10.60 11.40 -14.36
N TRP A 110 -10.28 10.24 -13.80
CA TRP A 110 -10.69 9.86 -12.45
C TRP A 110 -10.16 10.82 -11.39
N LEU A 111 -8.90 11.23 -11.46
CA LEU A 111 -8.31 12.22 -10.56
C LEU A 111 -8.88 13.64 -10.75
N ALA A 112 -9.20 14.02 -11.99
CA ALA A 112 -9.81 15.33 -12.27
C ALA A 112 -11.19 15.48 -11.59
N GLU A 113 -11.95 14.39 -11.45
CA GLU A 113 -13.25 14.39 -10.79
C GLU A 113 -13.14 14.35 -9.25
N ARG A 114 -12.13 13.67 -8.71
CA ARG A 114 -12.03 13.33 -7.27
C ARG A 114 -10.97 14.12 -6.52
N GLY A 115 -10.15 14.87 -7.22
CA GLY A 115 -8.96 15.52 -6.67
C GLY A 115 -7.72 14.65 -6.79
N ASP A 116 -6.56 15.26 -6.60
CA ASP A 116 -5.26 14.63 -6.81
C ASP A 116 -4.39 14.75 -5.55
N PRO A 117 -4.13 13.62 -4.83
CA PRO A 117 -3.29 13.60 -3.65
C PRO A 117 -1.80 13.42 -3.99
N PHE A 118 -1.44 13.15 -5.26
CA PHE A 118 -0.13 12.68 -5.65
C PHE A 118 0.82 13.81 -6.07
N MET A 119 2.05 13.78 -5.56
CA MET A 119 3.13 14.66 -5.97
C MET A 119 3.59 14.39 -7.42
N ALA A 120 3.72 13.13 -7.77
CA ALA A 120 3.97 12.68 -9.14
C ALA A 120 3.28 11.33 -9.37
N ILE A 121 2.98 11.03 -10.64
CA ILE A 121 2.29 9.79 -11.03
C ILE A 121 3.02 9.17 -12.21
N GLY A 122 3.31 7.87 -12.09
CA GLY A 122 3.82 7.06 -13.20
C GLY A 122 2.72 6.22 -13.82
N ASP A 123 2.69 6.19 -15.15
CA ASP A 123 1.80 5.33 -15.94
C ASP A 123 2.45 3.95 -16.12
N ASP A 124 2.00 2.97 -15.34
CA ASP A 124 2.43 1.57 -15.40
C ASP A 124 1.39 0.73 -16.19
N ALA A 125 1.13 1.15 -17.43
CA ALA A 125 0.11 0.56 -18.29
C ALA A 125 0.33 -0.94 -18.55
N ASP A 126 1.59 -1.41 -18.63
CA ASP A 126 1.94 -2.83 -18.78
C ASP A 126 2.03 -3.57 -17.44
N GLY A 127 2.05 -2.85 -16.32
CA GLY A 127 2.06 -3.40 -14.96
C GLY A 127 3.39 -3.97 -14.51
N ARG A 128 4.49 -3.66 -15.18
CA ARG A 128 5.81 -4.25 -14.89
C ARG A 128 6.39 -3.74 -13.59
N VAL A 129 6.29 -2.43 -13.35
CA VAL A 129 6.81 -1.83 -12.13
C VAL A 129 6.05 -2.33 -10.91
N ALA A 130 4.72 -2.45 -11.00
CA ALA A 130 3.93 -3.06 -9.94
C ALA A 130 4.37 -4.51 -9.65
N VAL A 131 4.69 -5.31 -10.68
CA VAL A 131 5.22 -6.67 -10.50
C VAL A 131 6.57 -6.64 -9.77
N ASP A 132 7.47 -5.74 -10.13
CA ASP A 132 8.78 -5.59 -9.47
C ASP A 132 8.63 -5.17 -7.99
N PHE A 133 7.62 -4.39 -7.65
CA PHE A 133 7.22 -4.09 -6.27
C PHE A 133 6.56 -5.28 -5.55
N GLY A 134 6.25 -6.35 -6.26
CA GLY A 134 5.50 -7.50 -5.71
C GLY A 134 4.06 -7.15 -5.36
N VAL A 135 3.44 -6.28 -6.16
CA VAL A 135 2.02 -5.92 -6.03
C VAL A 135 1.14 -7.12 -6.37
N THR A 136 0.17 -7.38 -5.51
CA THR A 136 -0.80 -8.48 -5.67
C THR A 136 -2.19 -7.99 -6.08
N GLY A 137 -2.47 -6.71 -5.85
CA GLY A 137 -3.73 -6.06 -6.17
C GLY A 137 -3.67 -4.55 -5.94
N ALA A 138 -4.77 -3.85 -6.21
CA ALA A 138 -4.93 -2.45 -5.87
C ALA A 138 -6.16 -2.29 -4.93
N PRO A 139 -6.07 -1.37 -3.94
CA PRO A 139 -4.91 -0.56 -3.62
C PRO A 139 -3.85 -1.30 -2.79
N GLU A 140 -2.60 -0.94 -2.97
CA GLU A 140 -1.48 -1.28 -2.08
C GLU A 140 -0.62 -0.03 -1.87
N THR A 141 -0.07 0.14 -0.67
CA THR A 141 0.78 1.31 -0.37
C THR A 141 2.09 0.87 0.27
N PHE A 142 3.19 1.39 -0.27
CA PHE A 142 4.54 1.17 0.25
C PHE A 142 5.03 2.42 0.98
N ILE A 143 5.65 2.24 2.15
CA ILE A 143 6.38 3.29 2.84
C ILE A 143 7.86 3.12 2.50
N ILE A 144 8.45 4.19 1.99
CA ILE A 144 9.84 4.23 1.55
C ILE A 144 10.59 5.20 2.43
N ASP A 145 11.78 4.82 2.92
CA ASP A 145 12.64 5.71 3.69
C ASP A 145 13.45 6.68 2.81
N ALA A 146 14.20 7.59 3.44
CA ALA A 146 14.98 8.60 2.74
C ALA A 146 16.12 8.00 1.87
N GLU A 147 16.57 6.78 2.15
CA GLU A 147 17.55 6.04 1.35
C GLU A 147 16.92 5.30 0.16
N GLY A 148 15.58 5.38 -0.02
CA GLY A 148 14.84 4.68 -1.06
C GLY A 148 14.62 3.20 -0.77
N ARG A 149 14.62 2.77 0.51
CA ARG A 149 14.33 1.39 0.92
C ARG A 149 12.87 1.23 1.30
N VAL A 150 12.29 0.09 0.95
CA VAL A 150 10.94 -0.29 1.35
C VAL A 150 10.95 -0.67 2.83
N ARG A 151 10.18 0.05 3.65
CA ARG A 151 10.08 -0.17 5.10
C ARG A 151 8.78 -0.86 5.49
N HIS A 152 7.74 -0.68 4.70
CA HIS A 152 6.44 -1.28 4.95
C HIS A 152 5.66 -1.47 3.66
N LYS A 153 4.81 -2.51 3.62
CA LYS A 153 3.81 -2.75 2.59
C LYS A 153 2.45 -2.88 3.27
N HIS A 154 1.53 -2.00 2.93
CA HIS A 154 0.13 -2.09 3.31
C HIS A 154 -0.68 -2.64 2.13
N VAL A 155 -1.47 -3.68 2.38
CA VAL A 155 -2.33 -4.32 1.38
C VAL A 155 -3.79 -3.95 1.67
N GLY A 156 -4.51 -3.49 0.66
CA GLY A 156 -5.87 -2.99 0.80
C GLY A 156 -5.95 -1.50 1.07
N GLU A 157 -7.17 -1.00 1.31
CA GLU A 157 -7.41 0.41 1.57
C GLU A 157 -6.78 0.89 2.88
N ILE A 158 -6.25 2.11 2.87
CA ILE A 158 -5.86 2.81 4.10
C ILE A 158 -7.10 3.43 4.72
N THR A 159 -7.48 2.93 5.90
CA THR A 159 -8.51 3.57 6.71
C THR A 159 -7.92 4.70 7.56
N ARG A 160 -8.77 5.66 8.02
CA ARG A 160 -8.34 6.70 8.97
C ARG A 160 -7.73 6.14 10.24
N GLU A 161 -8.20 4.98 10.70
CA GLU A 161 -7.66 4.30 11.88
C GLU A 161 -6.25 3.74 11.63
N GLN A 162 -6.06 3.03 10.52
CA GLN A 162 -4.74 2.51 10.12
C GLN A 162 -3.73 3.64 9.88
N TRP A 163 -4.16 4.73 9.23
CA TRP A 163 -3.32 5.91 9.09
C TRP A 163 -2.83 6.44 10.43
N ARG A 164 -3.75 6.74 11.35
CA ARG A 164 -3.41 7.35 12.64
C ARG A 164 -2.62 6.44 13.57
N ARG A 165 -2.92 5.13 13.58
CA ARG A 165 -2.34 4.19 14.55
C ARG A 165 -1.09 3.49 14.06
N VAL A 166 -0.92 3.33 12.75
CA VAL A 166 0.14 2.51 12.17
C VAL A 166 1.05 3.32 11.25
N LEU A 167 0.51 3.83 10.13
CA LEU A 167 1.34 4.38 9.08
C LEU A 167 1.96 5.73 9.46
N ARG A 168 1.16 6.64 10.03
CA ARG A 168 1.64 7.96 10.44
C ARG A 168 2.76 7.88 11.50
N PRO A 169 2.61 7.15 12.64
CA PRO A 169 3.68 7.01 13.61
C PRO A 169 4.95 6.38 13.02
N MET A 170 4.80 5.39 12.13
CA MET A 170 5.92 4.77 11.43
C MET A 170 6.68 5.79 10.55
N ILE A 171 5.97 6.59 9.76
CA ILE A 171 6.57 7.65 8.92
C ILE A 171 7.28 8.69 9.79
N GLU A 172 6.65 9.13 10.87
CA GLU A 172 7.24 10.08 11.80
C GLU A 172 8.53 9.54 12.47
N ASP A 173 8.55 8.24 12.79
CA ASP A 173 9.74 7.57 13.33
C ASP A 173 10.86 7.45 12.30
N LEU A 174 10.54 7.03 11.08
CA LEU A 174 11.51 6.98 9.98
C LEU A 174 12.11 8.34 9.68
N LYS A 175 11.33 9.42 9.75
CA LYS A 175 11.81 10.79 9.55
C LYS A 175 12.77 11.26 10.65
N LYS A 176 12.55 10.87 11.91
CA LYS A 176 13.45 11.18 13.02
C LYS A 176 14.78 10.46 12.90
N ASN A 177 14.77 9.27 12.35
CA ASN A 177 15.94 8.39 12.20
C ASN A 177 16.62 8.52 10.83
N ALA A 178 16.09 9.36 9.93
CA ALA A 178 16.72 9.66 8.65
C ALA A 178 18.05 10.41 8.85
N PRO A 179 19.11 10.07 8.10
CA PRO A 179 20.33 10.86 8.11
C PRO A 179 20.03 12.31 7.65
N PRO A 180 20.79 13.30 8.14
CA PRO A 180 20.61 14.66 7.68
C PRO A 180 20.78 14.73 6.15
N ALA A 181 19.91 15.47 5.49
CA ALA A 181 20.06 15.75 4.06
C ALA A 181 21.34 16.56 3.84
N ASP A 182 22.25 16.03 3.01
CA ASP A 182 23.47 16.70 2.56
C ASP A 182 23.16 17.91 1.66
#